data_be123d8411187c6d4b5225232084e3c0
#
_entry.id   be123d8411187c6d4b5225232084e3c0
#
_cell.length_a   1.000
_cell.length_b   1.000
_cell.length_c   1.000
_cell.angle_alpha   90.00
_cell.angle_beta   90.00
_cell.angle_gamma   90.00
#
_symmetry.space_group_name_H-M   'P 1'
#
loop_
_entity.id
_entity.type
_entity.pdbx_description
1 polymer ?
#
loop_
_entity_poly.entity_id
_entity_poly.type
_entity_poly.pdbx_seq_one_letter_code
_entity_poly.pdbx_strand_id
1 'polypeptide(L)'
;MTKEKKSFFERLTGSMPENMDDGGYDMPAVKNEEYSFIEKEEDYGEENGQLAVDVFQNDNEVVVQSIVAGVKPDDLDISIDKDSVTIRGKRENNRLTKRENAVCQELYWGGFSRTISLPDEMDTDNAEATIKNGILTIRLPFAKKIQKQKIRVTEE
;
A
#
# COMPACT_ATOMS: atom_id res chain seq x y z
N MET A 1 28.57 28.65 34.53
CA MET A 1 27.50 27.60 34.45
C MET A 1 26.76 27.80 33.13
N THR A 2 27.18 27.09 32.11
CA THR A 2 26.54 27.10 30.80
C THR A 2 25.36 26.10 30.80
N LYS A 3 24.14 26.62 30.73
CA LYS A 3 22.95 25.80 30.54
C LYS A 3 22.95 25.31 29.08
N GLU A 4 23.24 24.04 28.86
CA GLU A 4 23.05 23.40 27.58
C GLU A 4 21.57 23.45 27.19
N LYS A 5 21.27 24.08 26.06
CA LYS A 5 19.91 24.12 25.49
C LYS A 5 19.67 22.78 24.80
N LYS A 6 18.86 21.93 25.43
CA LYS A 6 18.38 20.69 24.79
C LYS A 6 17.69 21.01 23.48
N SER A 7 18.02 20.27 22.43
CA SER A 7 17.44 20.35 21.09
C SER A 7 15.92 20.09 21.14
N PHE A 8 15.18 20.68 20.22
CA PHE A 8 13.73 20.47 20.08
C PHE A 8 13.39 18.97 19.95
N PHE A 9 14.20 18.20 19.25
CA PHE A 9 14.05 16.75 19.11
C PHE A 9 14.23 15.97 20.41
N GLU A 10 15.17 16.36 21.28
CA GLU A 10 15.35 15.75 22.61
C GLU A 10 14.14 15.97 23.52
N ARG A 11 13.38 17.04 23.29
CA ARG A 11 12.14 17.31 24.03
C ARG A 11 10.94 16.51 23.54
N LEU A 12 10.93 16.12 22.26
CA LEU A 12 9.82 15.40 21.62
C LEU A 12 9.91 13.89 21.81
N THR A 13 11.13 13.34 21.81
CA THR A 13 11.36 11.89 21.87
C THR A 13 11.57 11.33 23.26
N GLY A 14 11.65 12.19 24.29
CA GLY A 14 11.97 11.75 25.65
C GLY A 14 13.34 11.05 25.67
N SER A 15 14.27 11.49 26.52
CA SER A 15 15.52 10.77 26.70
C SER A 15 15.23 9.32 27.06
N MET A 16 15.54 8.40 26.15
CA MET A 16 15.53 6.96 26.47
C MET A 16 16.59 6.70 27.53
N PRO A 17 16.28 6.00 28.62
CA PRO A 17 17.29 5.55 29.57
C PRO A 17 18.20 4.52 28.88
N GLU A 18 19.48 4.66 29.05
CA GLU A 18 20.58 3.88 28.45
C GLU A 18 20.69 2.43 28.98
N ASN A 19 19.62 1.83 29.46
CA ASN A 19 19.59 0.43 29.88
C ASN A 19 18.20 -0.17 29.60
N MET A 20 17.96 -0.59 28.35
CA MET A 20 17.00 -1.63 28.06
C MET A 20 17.75 -2.85 27.56
N ASP A 21 17.84 -3.81 28.48
CA ASP A 21 18.18 -5.20 28.24
C ASP A 21 17.44 -5.73 27.00
N ASP A 22 18.19 -6.37 26.11
CA ASP A 22 17.73 -6.92 24.83
C ASP A 22 16.75 -8.08 25.09
N GLY A 23 15.53 -7.74 25.46
CA GLY A 23 14.39 -8.65 25.48
C GLY A 23 13.88 -8.82 24.04
N GLY A 24 14.52 -9.71 23.29
CA GLY A 24 14.08 -10.09 21.96
C GLY A 24 12.61 -10.49 21.98
N TYR A 25 11.77 -9.68 21.37
CA TYR A 25 10.43 -10.11 20.99
C TYR A 25 10.60 -11.11 19.85
N ASP A 26 10.51 -12.39 20.21
CA ASP A 26 10.47 -13.51 19.28
C ASP A 26 9.17 -13.37 18.48
N MET A 27 9.24 -12.64 17.36
CA MET A 27 8.15 -12.63 16.38
C MET A 27 8.09 -14.03 15.78
N PRO A 28 6.95 -14.73 15.82
CA PRO A 28 6.81 -16.01 15.16
C PRO A 28 7.14 -15.82 13.69
N ALA A 29 8.14 -16.56 13.20
CA ALA A 29 8.52 -16.59 11.79
C ALA A 29 7.26 -16.98 10.98
N VAL A 30 6.63 -16.01 10.37
CA VAL A 30 5.63 -16.24 9.32
C VAL A 30 6.40 -16.94 8.22
N LYS A 31 6.10 -18.22 7.97
CA LYS A 31 6.58 -18.91 6.78
C LYS A 31 5.99 -18.16 5.58
N ASN A 32 6.78 -17.25 5.02
CA ASN A 32 6.53 -16.69 3.72
C ASN A 32 6.64 -17.85 2.71
N GLU A 33 5.51 -18.41 2.33
CA GLU A 33 5.40 -18.97 1.00
C GLU A 33 5.62 -17.79 0.07
N GLU A 34 6.71 -17.82 -0.69
CA GLU A 34 7.11 -16.77 -1.62
C GLU A 34 6.04 -16.57 -2.68
N TYR A 35 5.05 -15.74 -2.38
CA TYR A 35 4.28 -15.08 -3.41
C TYR A 35 5.17 -13.97 -3.94
N SER A 36 5.94 -14.26 -4.96
CA SER A 36 6.68 -13.23 -5.70
C SER A 36 5.68 -12.41 -6.50
N PHE A 37 5.10 -11.39 -5.87
CA PHE A 37 4.51 -10.29 -6.61
C PHE A 37 5.68 -9.62 -7.33
N ILE A 38 5.83 -9.92 -8.62
CA ILE A 38 6.85 -9.30 -9.46
C ILE A 38 6.45 -7.83 -9.58
N GLU A 39 7.10 -6.97 -8.80
CA GLU A 39 7.06 -5.54 -9.06
C GLU A 39 7.66 -5.34 -10.44
N LYS A 40 6.82 -5.10 -11.46
CA LYS A 40 7.30 -4.46 -12.67
C LYS A 40 7.69 -3.06 -12.26
N GLU A 41 8.99 -2.78 -12.21
CA GLU A 41 9.51 -1.40 -12.16
C GLU A 41 9.09 -0.73 -13.48
N GLU A 42 7.86 -0.20 -13.52
CA GLU A 42 7.51 0.76 -14.55
C GLU A 42 8.24 2.04 -14.22
N ASP A 43 8.93 2.60 -15.20
CA ASP A 43 9.56 3.92 -15.18
C ASP A 43 8.47 4.97 -14.88
N TYR A 44 8.24 5.19 -13.61
CA TYR A 44 7.42 6.28 -13.13
C TYR A 44 8.24 7.55 -13.36
N GLY A 45 8.00 8.23 -14.50
CA GLY A 45 8.68 9.48 -14.83
C GLY A 45 8.84 10.33 -13.56
N GLU A 46 9.97 10.98 -13.40
CA GLU A 46 10.57 11.57 -12.18
C GLU A 46 9.65 12.38 -11.23
N GLU A 47 8.34 12.48 -11.52
CA GLU A 47 7.35 13.31 -10.79
C GLU A 47 6.27 12.54 -10.03
N ASN A 48 6.15 11.22 -10.17
CA ASN A 48 5.09 10.44 -9.52
C ASN A 48 5.61 9.64 -8.32
N GLY A 49 4.92 9.82 -7.17
CA GLY A 49 5.17 8.99 -5.99
C GLY A 49 4.60 7.57 -6.16
N GLN A 50 5.20 6.62 -5.47
CA GLN A 50 4.69 5.26 -5.40
C GLN A 50 3.54 5.18 -4.38
N LEU A 51 2.37 4.67 -4.82
CA LEU A 51 1.24 4.43 -3.92
C LEU A 51 1.46 3.14 -3.12
N ALA A 52 1.41 3.23 -1.80
CA ALA A 52 1.44 2.05 -0.94
C ALA A 52 0.10 1.31 -1.00
N VAL A 53 0.14 -0.01 -1.12
CA VAL A 53 -1.03 -0.88 -1.23
C VAL A 53 -0.88 -2.11 -0.36
N ASP A 54 -1.99 -2.60 0.17
CA ASP A 54 -2.11 -3.92 0.76
C ASP A 54 -2.90 -4.80 -0.20
N VAL A 55 -2.45 -6.03 -0.44
CA VAL A 55 -3.08 -6.99 -1.33
C VAL A 55 -3.44 -8.25 -0.55
N PHE A 56 -4.69 -8.62 -0.59
CA PHE A 56 -5.23 -9.82 0.04
C PHE A 56 -5.81 -10.75 -1.02
N GLN A 57 -5.66 -12.03 -0.82
CA GLN A 57 -6.20 -13.06 -1.70
C GLN A 57 -6.96 -14.10 -0.89
N ASN A 58 -8.12 -14.49 -1.41
CA ASN A 58 -8.87 -15.66 -0.92
C ASN A 58 -9.21 -16.59 -2.10
N ASP A 59 -10.02 -17.62 -1.87
CA ASP A 59 -10.37 -18.62 -2.90
C ASP A 59 -11.25 -18.05 -4.05
N ASN A 60 -11.79 -16.84 -3.92
CA ASN A 60 -12.74 -16.27 -4.88
C ASN A 60 -12.28 -14.98 -5.54
N GLU A 61 -11.46 -14.18 -4.84
CA GLU A 61 -11.11 -12.82 -5.26
C GLU A 61 -9.75 -12.37 -4.72
N VAL A 62 -9.16 -11.40 -5.38
CA VAL A 62 -8.09 -10.55 -4.86
C VAL A 62 -8.70 -9.22 -4.41
N VAL A 63 -8.30 -8.74 -3.25
CA VAL A 63 -8.70 -7.43 -2.72
C VAL A 63 -7.47 -6.55 -2.55
N VAL A 64 -7.48 -5.40 -3.21
CA VAL A 64 -6.44 -4.38 -3.08
C VAL A 64 -6.97 -3.23 -2.25
N GLN A 65 -6.22 -2.82 -1.24
CA GLN A 65 -6.54 -1.67 -0.41
C GLN A 65 -5.42 -0.63 -0.44
N SER A 66 -5.79 0.63 -0.43
CA SER A 66 -4.84 1.75 -0.37
C SER A 66 -5.42 2.96 0.33
N ILE A 67 -4.56 3.73 0.98
CA ILE A 67 -4.94 5.00 1.60
C ILE A 67 -4.82 6.11 0.54
N VAL A 68 -5.97 6.61 0.09
CA VAL A 68 -6.10 7.69 -0.90
C VAL A 68 -6.74 8.95 -0.29
N ALA A 69 -6.60 9.13 1.01
CA ALA A 69 -7.13 10.30 1.69
C ALA A 69 -6.67 11.61 1.01
N GLY A 70 -7.59 12.57 0.86
CA GLY A 70 -7.32 13.83 0.19
C GLY A 70 -7.37 13.79 -1.34
N VAL A 71 -7.73 12.65 -1.93
CA VAL A 71 -7.94 12.48 -3.37
C VAL A 71 -9.44 12.43 -3.66
N LYS A 72 -9.89 13.15 -4.67
CA LYS A 72 -11.29 13.06 -5.13
C LYS A 72 -11.45 11.83 -6.03
N PRO A 73 -12.64 11.21 -6.06
CA PRO A 73 -12.90 10.09 -6.97
C PRO A 73 -12.58 10.40 -8.43
N ASP A 74 -12.86 11.63 -8.88
CA ASP A 74 -12.60 12.07 -10.26
C ASP A 74 -11.11 12.26 -10.58
N ASP A 75 -10.25 12.34 -9.56
CA ASP A 75 -8.79 12.44 -9.67
C ASP A 75 -8.10 11.08 -9.57
N LEU A 76 -8.88 9.96 -9.55
CA LEU A 76 -8.40 8.59 -9.56
C LEU A 76 -8.73 7.92 -10.89
N ASP A 77 -7.73 7.28 -11.48
CA ASP A 77 -7.85 6.42 -12.65
C ASP A 77 -7.41 5.00 -12.27
N ILE A 78 -8.29 4.02 -12.50
CA ILE A 78 -8.05 2.62 -12.19
C ILE A 78 -8.22 1.82 -13.48
N SER A 79 -7.14 1.26 -13.98
CA SER A 79 -7.12 0.39 -15.14
C SER A 79 -6.91 -1.05 -14.70
N ILE A 80 -7.77 -1.96 -15.14
CA ILE A 80 -7.72 -3.38 -14.80
C ILE A 80 -7.49 -4.15 -16.09
N ASP A 81 -6.40 -4.88 -16.15
CA ASP A 81 -6.09 -5.87 -17.16
C ASP A 81 -6.32 -7.29 -16.62
N LYS A 82 -6.16 -8.31 -17.44
CA LYS A 82 -6.38 -9.70 -17.02
C LYS A 82 -5.45 -10.16 -15.90
N ASP A 83 -4.23 -9.63 -15.87
CA ASP A 83 -3.13 -10.05 -15.00
C ASP A 83 -2.54 -8.90 -14.19
N SER A 84 -3.14 -7.71 -14.24
CA SER A 84 -2.64 -6.55 -13.54
C SER A 84 -3.72 -5.51 -13.22
N VAL A 85 -3.50 -4.71 -12.20
CA VAL A 85 -4.29 -3.53 -11.89
C VAL A 85 -3.35 -2.34 -11.70
N THR A 86 -3.65 -1.25 -12.40
CA THR A 86 -2.92 0.02 -12.29
C THR A 86 -3.80 1.08 -11.65
N ILE A 87 -3.30 1.69 -10.60
CA ILE A 87 -3.96 2.79 -9.87
C ILE A 87 -3.13 4.04 -10.11
N ARG A 88 -3.75 5.09 -10.65
CA ARG A 88 -3.14 6.41 -10.84
C ARG A 88 -4.01 7.47 -10.20
N GLY A 89 -3.39 8.51 -9.69
CA GLY A 89 -4.13 9.62 -9.12
C GLY A 89 -3.25 10.81 -8.80
N LYS A 90 -3.91 11.89 -8.36
CA LYS A 90 -3.22 13.11 -7.95
C LYS A 90 -3.80 13.61 -6.63
N ARG A 91 -2.93 13.90 -5.68
CA ARG A 91 -3.29 14.53 -4.42
C ARG A 91 -2.96 16.01 -4.51
N GLU A 92 -4.01 16.83 -4.58
CA GLU A 92 -3.86 18.28 -4.65
C GLU A 92 -3.62 18.89 -3.27
N ASN A 93 -2.67 19.80 -3.20
CA ASN A 93 -2.42 20.56 -1.99
C ASN A 93 -3.28 21.84 -1.99
N ASN A 94 -4.39 21.81 -1.29
CA ASN A 94 -5.20 23.02 -1.02
C ASN A 94 -4.50 23.85 0.07
N ARG A 95 -3.43 24.55 -0.31
CA ARG A 95 -2.62 25.31 0.62
C ARG A 95 -3.41 26.44 1.26
N LEU A 96 -3.59 26.33 2.57
CA LEU A 96 -4.13 27.40 3.41
C LEU A 96 -3.09 28.51 3.66
N THR A 97 -1.81 28.20 3.48
CA THR A 97 -0.68 29.09 3.75
C THR A 97 0.36 29.03 2.62
N LYS A 98 1.16 30.08 2.51
CA LYS A 98 2.26 30.12 1.55
C LYS A 98 3.34 29.09 1.94
N ARG A 99 3.96 28.48 0.91
CA ARG A 99 5.03 27.48 1.09
C ARG A 99 6.21 28.00 1.90
N GLU A 100 6.49 29.28 1.77
CA GLU A 100 7.57 29.99 2.48
C GLU A 100 7.41 29.97 4.01
N ASN A 101 6.18 29.81 4.51
CA ASN A 101 5.86 29.79 5.92
C ASN A 101 5.82 28.37 6.51
N ALA A 102 6.20 27.34 5.75
CA ALA A 102 6.19 25.97 6.23
C ALA A 102 7.40 25.72 7.12
N VAL A 103 7.16 25.29 8.34
CA VAL A 103 8.19 24.88 9.31
C VAL A 103 8.60 23.43 9.08
N CYS A 104 7.65 22.57 8.65
CA CYS A 104 7.85 21.16 8.34
C CYS A 104 6.90 20.75 7.21
N GLN A 105 7.37 19.91 6.27
CA GLN A 105 6.57 19.36 5.17
C GLN A 105 6.93 17.91 4.99
N GLU A 106 6.11 17.01 5.49
CA GLU A 106 6.28 15.55 5.39
C GLU A 106 5.22 14.89 4.51
N LEU A 107 4.10 15.63 4.24
CA LEU A 107 3.02 15.09 3.43
C LEU A 107 3.39 15.12 1.95
N TYR A 108 3.13 14.01 1.27
CA TYR A 108 3.29 13.93 -0.16
C TYR A 108 2.09 14.52 -0.89
N TRP A 109 2.36 15.45 -1.80
CA TRP A 109 1.41 16.09 -2.69
C TRP A 109 1.88 15.93 -4.13
N GLY A 110 0.97 15.60 -5.04
CA GLY A 110 1.29 15.40 -6.45
C GLY A 110 0.70 14.13 -7.01
N GLY A 111 1.18 13.73 -8.18
CA GLY A 111 0.80 12.51 -8.85
C GLY A 111 1.34 11.28 -8.14
N PHE A 112 0.60 10.19 -8.18
CA PHE A 112 1.06 8.88 -7.72
C PHE A 112 0.55 7.79 -8.66
N SER A 113 1.28 6.70 -8.69
CA SER A 113 0.90 5.53 -9.48
C SER A 113 1.31 4.24 -8.76
N ARG A 114 0.60 3.16 -9.05
CA ARG A 114 0.96 1.81 -8.63
C ARG A 114 0.41 0.80 -9.60
N THR A 115 1.26 -0.08 -10.12
CA THR A 115 0.86 -1.27 -10.86
C THR A 115 1.10 -2.51 -10.02
N ILE A 116 0.12 -3.39 -9.95
CA ILE A 116 0.13 -4.63 -9.18
C ILE A 116 -0.09 -5.77 -10.15
N SER A 117 0.86 -6.70 -10.23
CA SER A 117 0.67 -7.94 -10.99
C SER A 117 -0.19 -8.90 -10.18
N LEU A 118 -1.14 -9.55 -10.85
CA LEU A 118 -2.11 -10.46 -10.25
C LEU A 118 -1.70 -11.91 -10.53
N PRO A 119 -1.94 -12.85 -9.59
CA PRO A 119 -1.45 -14.23 -9.70
C PRO A 119 -2.18 -15.06 -10.75
N ASP A 120 -3.41 -14.67 -11.08
CA ASP A 120 -4.31 -15.38 -11.99
C ASP A 120 -5.12 -14.40 -12.83
N GLU A 121 -5.80 -14.91 -13.88
CA GLU A 121 -6.71 -14.08 -14.69
C GLU A 121 -7.93 -13.63 -13.86
N MET A 122 -8.20 -12.33 -13.91
CA MET A 122 -9.32 -11.69 -13.21
C MET A 122 -10.53 -11.54 -14.12
N ASP A 123 -11.70 -11.61 -13.51
CA ASP A 123 -12.98 -11.24 -14.12
C ASP A 123 -13.13 -9.72 -14.07
N THR A 124 -12.65 -9.07 -15.12
CA THR A 124 -12.64 -7.60 -15.21
C THR A 124 -14.04 -7.00 -15.28
N ASP A 125 -15.03 -7.76 -15.77
CA ASP A 125 -16.41 -7.30 -15.93
C ASP A 125 -17.13 -7.20 -14.57
N ASN A 126 -16.71 -7.99 -13.59
CA ASN A 126 -17.25 -8.00 -12.24
C ASN A 126 -16.32 -7.36 -11.19
N ALA A 127 -15.29 -6.64 -11.65
CA ALA A 127 -14.41 -5.89 -10.77
C ALA A 127 -15.14 -4.66 -10.18
N GLU A 128 -14.92 -4.39 -8.91
CA GLU A 128 -15.52 -3.27 -8.21
C GLU A 128 -14.45 -2.43 -7.50
N ALA A 129 -14.60 -1.11 -7.56
CA ALA A 129 -13.75 -0.17 -6.82
C ALA A 129 -14.62 0.79 -5.99
N THR A 130 -14.28 0.95 -4.72
CA THR A 130 -15.01 1.83 -3.79
C THR A 130 -14.04 2.66 -2.97
N ILE A 131 -14.44 3.89 -2.63
CA ILE A 131 -13.72 4.74 -1.68
C ILE A 131 -14.62 5.00 -0.49
N LYS A 132 -14.13 4.69 0.70
CA LYS A 132 -14.81 4.99 1.96
C LYS A 132 -13.81 5.53 2.98
N ASN A 133 -14.11 6.70 3.54
CA ASN A 133 -13.24 7.35 4.54
C ASN A 133 -11.77 7.52 4.10
N GLY A 134 -11.53 7.76 2.79
CA GLY A 134 -10.18 7.90 2.25
C GLY A 134 -9.43 6.59 2.02
N ILE A 135 -10.10 5.44 2.14
CA ILE A 135 -9.56 4.13 1.82
C ILE A 135 -10.18 3.66 0.50
N LEU A 136 -9.35 3.44 -0.49
CA LEU A 136 -9.70 2.78 -1.74
C LEU A 136 -9.69 1.26 -1.50
N THR A 137 -10.75 0.58 -1.93
CA THR A 137 -10.85 -0.88 -1.93
C THR A 137 -11.25 -1.33 -3.32
N ILE A 138 -10.42 -2.17 -3.95
CA ILE A 138 -10.67 -2.78 -5.26
C ILE A 138 -10.87 -4.26 -5.04
N ARG A 139 -11.99 -4.81 -5.53
CA ARG A 139 -12.32 -6.24 -5.51
C ARG A 139 -12.21 -6.80 -6.91
N LEU A 140 -11.43 -7.83 -7.07
CA LEU A 140 -11.09 -8.46 -8.33
C LEU A 140 -11.43 -9.96 -8.24
N PRO A 141 -12.62 -10.38 -8.68
CA PRO A 141 -12.98 -11.79 -8.73
C PRO A 141 -12.10 -12.55 -9.73
N PHE A 142 -11.81 -13.82 -9.45
CA PHE A 142 -11.13 -14.68 -10.42
C PHE A 142 -12.04 -15.01 -11.60
N ALA A 143 -11.51 -14.99 -12.83
CA ALA A 143 -12.23 -15.36 -14.04
C ALA A 143 -12.69 -16.82 -14.03
N LYS A 144 -11.94 -17.70 -13.36
CA LYS A 144 -12.28 -19.09 -13.13
C LYS A 144 -12.19 -19.39 -11.64
N LYS A 145 -13.24 -19.97 -11.07
CA LYS A 145 -13.17 -20.47 -9.69
C LYS A 145 -12.05 -21.51 -9.61
N ILE A 146 -11.09 -21.29 -8.73
CA ILE A 146 -10.05 -22.27 -8.41
C ILE A 146 -10.76 -23.49 -7.83
N GLN A 147 -10.97 -24.54 -8.65
CA GLN A 147 -11.49 -25.81 -8.14
C GLN A 147 -10.33 -26.58 -7.51
N LYS A 148 -10.27 -26.60 -6.20
CA LYS A 148 -9.37 -27.51 -5.47
C LYS A 148 -9.81 -28.95 -5.74
N GLN A 149 -9.14 -29.67 -6.64
CA GLN A 149 -9.40 -31.06 -6.91
C GLN A 149 -8.73 -31.94 -5.86
N LYS A 150 -9.51 -32.63 -5.01
CA LYS A 150 -9.00 -33.65 -4.13
C LYS A 150 -8.75 -34.94 -4.93
N ILE A 151 -7.48 -35.31 -5.06
CA ILE A 151 -7.09 -36.58 -5.66
C ILE A 151 -7.11 -37.64 -4.57
N ARG A 152 -7.85 -38.75 -4.80
CA ARG A 152 -7.76 -39.94 -3.95
C ARG A 152 -6.55 -40.75 -4.39
N VAL A 153 -5.69 -41.04 -3.42
CA VAL A 153 -4.62 -42.01 -3.62
C VAL A 153 -5.20 -43.43 -3.32
N THR A 154 -5.11 -44.36 -4.26
CA THR A 154 -5.43 -45.78 -4.06
C THR A 154 -4.13 -46.57 -4.02
N GLU A 155 -4.01 -47.46 -3.03
CA GLU A 155 -2.90 -48.43 -2.93
C GLU A 155 -3.25 -49.61 -3.86
N GLU A 156 -2.27 -50.05 -4.71
CA GLU A 156 -2.35 -51.29 -5.48
C GLU A 156 -1.78 -52.47 -4.69
#